data_149d2b17165256752271c97c69910cf6
#
_entry.id   149d2b17165256752271c97c69910cf6
#
_cell.length_a   1.000
_cell.length_b   1.000
_cell.length_c   1.000
_cell.angle_alpha   90.00
_cell.angle_beta   90.00
_cell.angle_gamma   90.00
#
_symmetry.space_group_name_H-M   'P 1'
#
loop_
_entity.id
_entity.type
_entity.pdbx_description
1 polymer ?
#
loop_
_entity_poly.entity_id
_entity_poly.type
_entity_poly.pdbx_seq_one_letter_code
_entity_poly.pdbx_strand_id
1 'polypeptide(L)'
;MPTVALVDDDRNILTSVSIALEAEGYRIMTYTDGASALEGFKTSPPDLAILDIKMPRMDGMELLRRLRQKTDMPIIFLTSKDEEIDELFGLKMGADDFIRKPFSQRLLVERVKAVLRRGGVKDGQPPKEVDSTKVLERGQLRMDPERHTCTWKGDPVILTVTEFLILQALATRPGVVKSRNALMDSAYDDQVYVDDRTIDSHIKRLRKKFKAADDDFDMIETLYGVGYRFKEA
;
A
#
# COMPACT_ATOMS: atom_id res chain seq x y z
N MET A 1 4.64 10.18 -18.41
CA MET A 1 3.26 9.91 -17.97
C MET A 1 3.20 8.44 -17.65
N PRO A 2 3.09 8.06 -16.37
CA PRO A 2 3.12 6.65 -15.99
C PRO A 2 1.88 5.91 -16.52
N THR A 3 2.09 4.65 -16.86
CA THR A 3 1.03 3.76 -17.38
C THR A 3 0.59 2.80 -16.27
N VAL A 4 -0.69 2.80 -15.94
CA VAL A 4 -1.28 1.92 -14.95
C VAL A 4 -2.18 0.90 -15.66
N ALA A 5 -1.95 -0.39 -15.41
CA ALA A 5 -2.84 -1.44 -15.86
C ALA A 5 -3.90 -1.73 -14.78
N LEU A 6 -5.15 -1.84 -15.19
CA LEU A 6 -6.27 -2.21 -14.36
C LEU A 6 -6.86 -3.52 -14.88
N VAL A 7 -6.89 -4.55 -14.04
CA VAL A 7 -7.33 -5.90 -14.38
C VAL A 7 -8.43 -6.32 -13.41
N ASP A 8 -9.67 -6.33 -13.89
CA ASP A 8 -10.88 -6.65 -13.10
C ASP A 8 -11.97 -7.13 -14.06
N ASP A 9 -12.72 -8.15 -13.72
CA ASP A 9 -13.82 -8.65 -14.57
C ASP A 9 -15.09 -7.79 -14.47
N ASP A 10 -15.18 -6.92 -13.44
CA ASP A 10 -16.26 -5.93 -13.31
C ASP A 10 -15.96 -4.67 -14.13
N ARG A 11 -16.72 -4.50 -15.23
CA ARG A 11 -16.62 -3.33 -16.10
C ARG A 11 -16.93 -2.00 -15.42
N ASN A 12 -17.74 -1.99 -14.38
CA ASN A 12 -18.06 -0.75 -13.65
C ASN A 12 -16.83 -0.29 -12.86
N ILE A 13 -16.09 -1.23 -12.25
CA ILE A 13 -14.83 -0.93 -11.59
C ILE A 13 -13.81 -0.44 -12.63
N LEU A 14 -13.64 -1.15 -13.74
CA LEU A 14 -12.74 -0.71 -14.81
C LEU A 14 -13.04 0.73 -15.25
N THR A 15 -14.30 1.04 -15.50
CA THR A 15 -14.71 2.38 -15.99
C THR A 15 -14.48 3.45 -14.91
N SER A 16 -14.97 3.23 -13.70
CA SER A 16 -14.94 4.25 -12.64
C SER A 16 -13.51 4.54 -12.16
N VAL A 17 -12.69 3.51 -12.05
CA VAL A 17 -11.28 3.65 -11.64
C VAL A 17 -10.44 4.26 -12.76
N SER A 18 -10.70 3.89 -14.02
CA SER A 18 -10.00 4.51 -15.17
C SER A 18 -10.21 6.01 -15.19
N ILE A 19 -11.45 6.48 -15.08
CA ILE A 19 -11.78 7.92 -15.07
C ILE A 19 -11.02 8.64 -13.94
N ALA A 20 -10.99 8.06 -12.74
CA ALA A 20 -10.32 8.67 -11.60
C ALA A 20 -8.81 8.77 -11.78
N LEU A 21 -8.17 7.74 -12.33
CA LEU A 21 -6.73 7.73 -12.57
C LEU A 21 -6.32 8.58 -13.77
N GLU A 22 -7.12 8.62 -14.85
CA GLU A 22 -6.90 9.51 -16.01
C GLU A 22 -6.98 10.99 -15.61
N ALA A 23 -7.90 11.35 -14.70
CA ALA A 23 -8.00 12.70 -14.16
C ALA A 23 -6.72 13.14 -13.40
N GLU A 24 -5.98 12.18 -12.85
CA GLU A 24 -4.68 12.41 -12.18
C GLU A 24 -3.48 12.36 -13.15
N GLY A 25 -3.74 12.20 -14.45
CA GLY A 25 -2.71 12.21 -15.47
C GLY A 25 -2.03 10.87 -15.73
N TYR A 26 -2.63 9.75 -15.38
CA TYR A 26 -2.11 8.41 -15.73
C TYR A 26 -2.64 7.96 -17.08
N ARG A 27 -1.84 7.16 -17.79
CA ARG A 27 -2.32 6.40 -18.95
C ARG A 27 -2.88 5.07 -18.44
N ILE A 28 -4.10 4.71 -18.84
CA ILE A 28 -4.75 3.49 -18.34
C ILE A 28 -4.81 2.43 -19.44
N MET A 29 -4.51 1.20 -19.04
CA MET A 29 -4.71 -0.03 -19.82
C MET A 29 -5.68 -0.92 -19.04
N THR A 30 -6.76 -1.36 -19.67
CA THR A 30 -7.78 -2.18 -19.00
C THR A 30 -7.83 -3.59 -19.56
N TYR A 31 -8.01 -4.57 -18.68
CA TYR A 31 -8.16 -5.99 -19.01
C TYR A 31 -9.25 -6.61 -18.15
N THR A 32 -10.01 -7.54 -18.71
CA THR A 32 -11.12 -8.21 -18.02
C THR A 32 -10.75 -9.57 -17.43
N ASP A 33 -9.49 -9.98 -17.54
CA ASP A 33 -8.97 -11.23 -16.99
C ASP A 33 -7.43 -11.26 -16.98
N GLY A 34 -6.87 -12.13 -16.12
CA GLY A 34 -5.43 -12.25 -15.97
C GLY A 34 -4.69 -12.77 -17.20
N ALA A 35 -5.32 -13.58 -18.05
CA ALA A 35 -4.66 -14.13 -19.23
C ALA A 35 -4.43 -13.04 -20.30
N SER A 36 -5.44 -12.23 -20.58
CA SER A 36 -5.33 -11.10 -21.51
C SER A 36 -4.35 -10.04 -21.00
N ALA A 37 -4.32 -9.78 -19.67
CA ALA A 37 -3.36 -8.89 -19.06
C ALA A 37 -1.91 -9.40 -19.23
N LEU A 38 -1.67 -10.69 -18.95
CA LEU A 38 -0.35 -11.30 -19.08
C LEU A 38 0.21 -11.18 -20.51
N GLU A 39 -0.63 -11.36 -21.54
CA GLU A 39 -0.21 -11.16 -22.94
C GLU A 39 0.02 -9.70 -23.27
N GLY A 40 -0.86 -8.80 -22.82
CA GLY A 40 -0.71 -7.38 -23.05
C GLY A 40 0.56 -6.79 -22.43
N PHE A 41 0.96 -7.26 -21.24
CA PHE A 41 2.17 -6.80 -20.53
C PHE A 41 3.47 -7.22 -21.22
N LYS A 42 3.44 -8.26 -22.07
CA LYS A 42 4.61 -8.64 -22.88
C LYS A 42 4.94 -7.62 -23.96
N THR A 43 3.91 -6.99 -24.53
CA THR A 43 4.05 -6.02 -25.60
C THR A 43 4.15 -4.57 -25.10
N SER A 44 3.43 -4.28 -24.03
CA SER A 44 3.36 -2.95 -23.41
C SER A 44 3.37 -3.09 -21.89
N PRO A 45 4.56 -3.22 -21.27
CA PRO A 45 4.65 -3.33 -19.83
C PRO A 45 4.18 -2.03 -19.14
N PRO A 46 3.26 -2.08 -18.17
CA PRO A 46 2.86 -0.92 -17.39
C PRO A 46 3.88 -0.60 -16.30
N ASP A 47 3.79 0.60 -15.74
CA ASP A 47 4.61 1.04 -14.59
C ASP A 47 4.04 0.53 -13.26
N LEU A 48 2.75 0.19 -13.22
CA LEU A 48 2.04 -0.39 -12.07
C LEU A 48 0.84 -1.19 -12.57
N ALA A 49 0.52 -2.29 -11.90
CA ALA A 49 -0.72 -3.03 -12.14
C ALA A 49 -1.63 -3.05 -10.89
N ILE A 50 -2.92 -2.83 -11.12
CA ILE A 50 -3.98 -3.01 -10.13
C ILE A 50 -4.76 -4.25 -10.56
N LEU A 51 -4.79 -5.27 -9.71
CA LEU A 51 -5.34 -6.59 -10.04
C LEU A 51 -6.49 -6.93 -9.09
N ASP A 52 -7.63 -7.32 -9.63
CA ASP A 52 -8.61 -8.04 -8.83
C ASP A 52 -8.09 -9.46 -8.53
N ILE A 53 -8.42 -9.98 -7.35
CA ILE A 53 -8.01 -11.35 -6.99
C ILE A 53 -8.87 -12.35 -7.72
N LYS A 54 -10.20 -12.20 -7.67
CA LYS A 54 -11.15 -13.17 -8.21
C LYS A 54 -11.56 -12.82 -9.63
N MET A 55 -10.90 -13.42 -10.58
CA MET A 55 -11.22 -13.28 -12.00
C MET A 55 -11.37 -14.64 -12.67
N PRO A 56 -12.18 -14.74 -13.73
CA PRO A 56 -12.31 -15.97 -14.50
C PRO A 56 -11.02 -16.31 -15.25
N ARG A 57 -10.81 -17.59 -15.56
CA ARG A 57 -9.68 -18.15 -16.33
C ARG A 57 -8.34 -18.11 -15.62
N MET A 58 -7.84 -16.95 -15.27
CA MET A 58 -6.62 -16.74 -14.50
C MET A 58 -6.92 -15.69 -13.43
N ASP A 59 -6.84 -16.08 -12.18
CA ASP A 59 -7.01 -15.18 -11.05
C ASP A 59 -5.81 -14.26 -10.86
N GLY A 60 -5.99 -13.21 -10.03
CA GLY A 60 -4.95 -12.22 -9.80
C GLY A 60 -3.71 -12.77 -9.12
N MET A 61 -3.85 -13.81 -8.28
CA MET A 61 -2.74 -14.44 -7.58
C MET A 61 -1.85 -15.23 -8.53
N GLU A 62 -2.44 -16.01 -9.43
CA GLU A 62 -1.70 -16.71 -10.47
C GLU A 62 -1.03 -15.72 -11.44
N LEU A 63 -1.72 -14.63 -11.79
CA LEU A 63 -1.13 -13.55 -12.59
C LEU A 63 0.10 -12.95 -11.88
N LEU A 64 -0.01 -12.59 -10.59
CA LEU A 64 1.12 -12.11 -9.78
C LEU A 64 2.29 -13.10 -9.82
N ARG A 65 2.02 -14.38 -9.55
CA ARG A 65 3.05 -15.43 -9.54
C ARG A 65 3.83 -15.50 -10.85
N ARG A 66 3.14 -15.39 -11.99
CA ARG A 66 3.78 -15.39 -13.33
C ARG A 66 4.55 -14.10 -13.60
N LEU A 67 4.02 -12.96 -13.18
CA LEU A 67 4.69 -11.67 -13.34
C LEU A 67 5.98 -11.61 -12.53
N ARG A 68 5.97 -12.07 -11.27
CA ARG A 68 7.16 -12.06 -10.39
C ARG A 68 8.31 -12.95 -10.88
N GLN A 69 8.07 -13.86 -11.82
CA GLN A 69 9.15 -14.60 -12.51
C GLN A 69 9.94 -13.72 -13.49
N LYS A 70 9.41 -12.53 -13.87
CA LYS A 70 9.95 -11.73 -14.98
C LYS A 70 10.13 -10.25 -14.64
N THR A 71 9.44 -9.74 -13.61
CA THR A 71 9.41 -8.31 -13.30
C THR A 71 9.12 -8.05 -11.83
N ASP A 72 9.75 -6.98 -11.31
CA ASP A 72 9.46 -6.39 -10.00
C ASP A 72 8.47 -5.21 -10.10
N MET A 73 7.71 -5.12 -11.20
CA MET A 73 6.69 -4.10 -11.42
C MET A 73 5.75 -4.03 -10.21
N PRO A 74 5.46 -2.84 -9.69
CA PRO A 74 4.56 -2.66 -8.57
C PRO A 74 3.16 -3.21 -8.84
N ILE A 75 2.59 -3.93 -7.86
CA ILE A 75 1.28 -4.54 -7.95
C ILE A 75 0.45 -4.22 -6.72
N ILE A 76 -0.75 -3.67 -6.95
CA ILE A 76 -1.78 -3.44 -5.93
C ILE A 76 -2.92 -4.42 -6.18
N PHE A 77 -3.36 -5.15 -5.15
CA PHE A 77 -4.56 -5.97 -5.26
C PHE A 77 -5.83 -5.22 -4.85
N LEU A 78 -6.90 -5.46 -5.59
CA LEU A 78 -8.27 -5.22 -5.14
C LEU A 78 -8.83 -6.53 -4.58
N THR A 79 -9.40 -6.52 -3.37
CA THR A 79 -9.84 -7.74 -2.70
C THR A 79 -11.22 -7.57 -2.06
N SER A 80 -12.05 -8.60 -2.08
CA SER A 80 -13.31 -8.62 -1.36
C SER A 80 -13.12 -8.96 0.14
N LYS A 81 -14.11 -8.66 0.96
CA LYS A 81 -14.05 -8.74 2.43
C LYS A 81 -13.74 -10.14 3.00
N ASP A 82 -13.97 -11.19 2.23
CA ASP A 82 -13.89 -12.59 2.68
C ASP A 82 -12.50 -13.22 2.47
N GLU A 83 -11.50 -12.43 2.03
CA GLU A 83 -10.21 -12.92 1.55
C GLU A 83 -9.03 -12.56 2.48
N GLU A 84 -9.21 -12.55 3.80
CA GLU A 84 -8.12 -12.29 4.75
C GLU A 84 -6.91 -13.25 4.58
N ILE A 85 -7.18 -14.48 4.14
CA ILE A 85 -6.14 -15.48 3.88
C ILE A 85 -5.36 -15.12 2.63
N ASP A 86 -6.01 -14.60 1.59
CA ASP A 86 -5.40 -14.22 0.32
C ASP A 86 -4.54 -12.96 0.47
N GLU A 87 -4.92 -12.02 1.34
CA GLU A 87 -4.13 -10.83 1.66
C GLU A 87 -2.75 -11.19 2.27
N LEU A 88 -2.72 -12.12 3.21
CA LEU A 88 -1.48 -12.62 3.81
C LEU A 88 -0.61 -13.39 2.80
N PHE A 89 -1.25 -14.14 1.91
CA PHE A 89 -0.57 -14.93 0.87
C PHE A 89 0.02 -14.00 -0.20
N GLY A 90 -0.74 -13.02 -0.67
CA GLY A 90 -0.30 -12.10 -1.71
C GLY A 90 0.86 -11.20 -1.27
N LEU A 91 0.89 -10.73 -0.01
CA LEU A 91 2.05 -10.00 0.53
C LEU A 91 3.30 -10.90 0.61
N LYS A 92 3.15 -12.18 0.95
CA LYS A 92 4.26 -13.15 0.91
C LYS A 92 4.72 -13.43 -0.51
N MET A 93 3.84 -13.33 -1.51
CA MET A 93 4.15 -13.52 -2.93
C MET A 93 4.66 -12.26 -3.62
N GLY A 94 4.78 -11.13 -2.90
CA GLY A 94 5.41 -9.92 -3.39
C GLY A 94 4.45 -8.89 -3.98
N ALA A 95 3.20 -8.83 -3.56
CA ALA A 95 2.34 -7.67 -3.81
C ALA A 95 2.81 -6.46 -2.99
N ASP A 96 2.68 -5.27 -3.56
CA ASP A 96 3.15 -4.03 -2.94
C ASP A 96 2.10 -3.42 -2.02
N ASP A 97 0.81 -3.62 -2.32
CA ASP A 97 -0.29 -3.16 -1.48
C ASP A 97 -1.61 -3.91 -1.77
N PHE A 98 -2.60 -3.71 -0.87
CA PHE A 98 -3.96 -4.27 -0.97
C PHE A 98 -4.98 -3.20 -0.66
N ILE A 99 -6.05 -3.16 -1.44
CA ILE A 99 -7.19 -2.27 -1.24
C ILE A 99 -8.45 -3.14 -1.17
N ARG A 100 -9.19 -3.03 -0.07
CA ARG A 100 -10.43 -3.80 0.12
C ARG A 100 -11.60 -3.14 -0.61
N LYS A 101 -12.39 -3.93 -1.30
CA LYS A 101 -13.68 -3.54 -1.87
C LYS A 101 -14.78 -3.57 -0.77
N PRO A 102 -15.66 -2.56 -0.66
CA PRO A 102 -15.70 -1.31 -1.43
C PRO A 102 -14.63 -0.30 -0.99
N PHE A 103 -14.11 0.49 -1.92
CA PHE A 103 -13.08 1.50 -1.67
C PHE A 103 -13.47 2.86 -2.27
N SER A 104 -12.90 3.93 -1.72
CA SER A 104 -13.02 5.25 -2.34
C SER A 104 -11.97 5.41 -3.47
N GLN A 105 -12.38 6.09 -4.56
CA GLN A 105 -11.46 6.40 -5.67
C GLN A 105 -10.25 7.22 -5.20
N ARG A 106 -10.49 8.16 -4.28
CA ARG A 106 -9.43 8.99 -3.68
C ARG A 106 -8.38 8.14 -2.97
N LEU A 107 -8.81 7.15 -2.16
CA LEU A 107 -7.89 6.24 -1.48
C LEU A 107 -7.04 5.46 -2.49
N LEU A 108 -7.67 4.92 -3.54
CA LEU A 108 -6.98 4.18 -4.58
C LEU A 108 -5.93 5.06 -5.28
N VAL A 109 -6.29 6.28 -5.66
CA VAL A 109 -5.38 7.24 -6.29
C VAL A 109 -4.15 7.53 -5.41
N GLU A 110 -4.35 7.80 -4.12
CA GLU A 110 -3.24 8.08 -3.20
C GLU A 110 -2.32 6.85 -3.01
N ARG A 111 -2.88 5.65 -3.03
CA ARG A 111 -2.09 4.41 -2.97
C ARG A 111 -1.29 4.18 -4.24
N VAL A 112 -1.86 4.42 -5.41
CA VAL A 112 -1.16 4.36 -6.70
C VAL A 112 0.02 5.34 -6.72
N LYS A 113 -0.22 6.60 -6.33
CA LYS A 113 0.84 7.62 -6.21
C LYS A 113 1.97 7.16 -5.28
N ALA A 114 1.62 6.61 -4.13
CA ALA A 114 2.59 6.16 -3.14
C ALA A 114 3.45 5.00 -3.65
N VAL A 115 2.82 4.01 -4.29
CA VAL A 115 3.52 2.82 -4.81
C VAL A 115 4.43 3.19 -5.99
N LEU A 116 3.97 4.03 -6.93
CA LEU A 116 4.78 4.50 -8.06
C LEU A 116 6.02 5.28 -7.61
N ARG A 117 5.90 6.12 -6.57
CA ARG A 117 7.07 6.82 -6.00
C ARG A 117 8.14 5.87 -5.49
N ARG A 118 7.76 4.73 -4.88
CA ARG A 118 8.71 3.70 -4.41
C ARG A 118 9.42 3.00 -5.56
N GLY A 119 8.70 2.75 -6.67
CA GLY A 119 9.24 2.09 -7.86
C GLY A 119 10.26 2.92 -8.65
N GLY A 120 10.58 4.14 -8.20
CA GLY A 120 11.56 5.00 -8.89
C GLY A 120 11.07 5.52 -10.23
N VAL A 121 9.78 5.40 -10.54
CA VAL A 121 9.16 6.04 -11.71
C VAL A 121 9.21 7.55 -11.46
N LYS A 122 10.21 8.20 -12.04
CA LYS A 122 10.38 9.64 -11.99
C LYS A 122 9.23 10.27 -12.76
N ASP A 123 8.25 10.82 -12.07
CA ASP A 123 7.55 11.98 -12.61
C ASP A 123 8.62 12.98 -12.96
N GLY A 124 8.68 13.42 -14.23
CA GLY A 124 9.75 14.24 -14.80
C GLY A 124 9.93 15.64 -14.18
N GLN A 125 9.71 15.76 -12.90
CA GLN A 125 10.06 16.93 -12.13
C GLN A 125 11.42 16.71 -11.44
N PRO A 126 12.34 17.69 -11.55
CA PRO A 126 13.55 17.67 -10.74
C PRO A 126 13.16 17.57 -9.26
N PRO A 127 13.96 16.93 -8.41
CA PRO A 127 13.69 16.88 -6.99
C PRO A 127 13.54 18.33 -6.49
N LYS A 128 12.29 18.72 -6.17
CA LYS A 128 12.08 19.93 -5.38
C LYS A 128 12.94 19.78 -4.13
N GLU A 129 13.69 20.79 -3.81
CA GLU A 129 14.45 20.87 -2.56
C GLU A 129 13.57 20.36 -1.44
N VAL A 130 14.08 19.34 -0.75
CA VAL A 130 13.33 18.64 0.30
C VAL A 130 12.99 19.70 1.35
N ASP A 131 11.72 20.03 1.44
CA ASP A 131 11.24 20.80 2.57
C ASP A 131 11.42 19.91 3.81
N SER A 132 12.57 20.09 4.47
CA SER A 132 12.98 19.28 5.63
C SER A 132 11.99 19.37 6.80
N THR A 133 10.99 20.24 6.69
CA THR A 133 9.92 20.41 7.70
C THR A 133 8.90 19.27 7.69
N LYS A 134 8.85 18.42 6.66
CA LYS A 134 7.89 17.33 6.55
C LYS A 134 8.42 15.94 6.93
N VAL A 135 9.73 15.80 7.08
CA VAL A 135 10.35 14.55 7.53
C VAL A 135 10.09 14.35 9.01
N LEU A 136 9.49 13.22 9.36
CA LEU A 136 9.23 12.85 10.74
C LEU A 136 10.44 12.07 11.29
N GLU A 137 11.13 12.63 12.27
CA GLU A 137 12.23 11.97 12.99
C GLU A 137 11.85 11.76 14.45
N ARG A 138 11.97 10.52 14.94
CA ARG A 138 11.69 10.14 16.33
C ARG A 138 12.72 9.11 16.80
N GLY A 139 13.73 9.57 17.53
CA GLY A 139 14.85 8.72 17.91
C GLY A 139 15.52 8.12 16.69
N GLN A 140 15.47 6.80 16.57
CA GLN A 140 16.06 6.03 15.46
C GLN A 140 15.11 5.89 14.23
N LEU A 141 13.85 6.32 14.36
CA LEU A 141 12.87 6.28 13.28
C LEU A 141 12.98 7.53 12.43
N ARG A 142 13.07 7.35 11.12
CA ARG A 142 12.94 8.43 10.14
C ARG A 142 11.91 8.04 9.09
N MET A 143 10.93 8.91 8.86
CA MET A 143 9.88 8.73 7.87
C MET A 143 9.81 9.97 6.96
N ASP A 144 9.77 9.75 5.67
CA ASP A 144 9.55 10.79 4.67
C ASP A 144 8.18 10.56 4.01
N PRO A 145 7.15 11.36 4.36
CA PRO A 145 5.81 11.21 3.81
C PRO A 145 5.72 11.52 2.32
N GLU A 146 6.56 12.41 1.80
CA GLU A 146 6.55 12.75 0.37
C GLU A 146 7.13 11.62 -0.48
N ARG A 147 8.15 10.93 0.04
CA ARG A 147 8.79 9.79 -0.64
C ARG A 147 8.22 8.45 -0.19
N HIS A 148 7.37 8.43 0.82
CA HIS A 148 6.83 7.22 1.44
C HIS A 148 7.93 6.25 1.90
N THR A 149 9.07 6.76 2.35
CA THR A 149 10.20 5.96 2.80
C THR A 149 10.28 5.96 4.32
N CYS A 150 10.71 4.82 4.85
CA CYS A 150 10.90 4.62 6.29
C CYS A 150 12.27 3.98 6.53
N THR A 151 13.01 4.51 7.51
CA THR A 151 14.24 3.88 7.97
C THR A 151 14.25 3.74 9.50
N TRP A 152 14.91 2.72 10.00
CA TRP A 152 15.17 2.48 11.41
C TRP A 152 16.67 2.29 11.63
N LYS A 153 17.28 3.08 12.50
CA LYS A 153 18.75 3.09 12.70
C LYS A 153 19.54 3.29 11.40
N GLY A 154 18.94 3.92 10.38
CA GLY A 154 19.51 4.12 9.05
C GLY A 154 19.17 3.02 8.04
N ASP A 155 18.74 1.84 8.48
CA ASP A 155 18.37 0.73 7.61
C ASP A 155 16.95 0.91 7.05
N PRO A 156 16.70 0.63 5.76
CA PRO A 156 15.40 0.78 5.15
C PRO A 156 14.40 -0.28 5.66
N VAL A 157 13.22 0.18 6.10
CA VAL A 157 12.09 -0.68 6.45
C VAL A 157 10.99 -0.51 5.41
N ILE A 158 10.74 -1.56 4.62
CA ILE A 158 9.75 -1.52 3.54
C ILE A 158 8.36 -1.69 4.12
N LEU A 159 7.54 -0.64 4.02
CA LEU A 159 6.17 -0.61 4.52
C LEU A 159 5.17 -0.52 3.36
N THR A 160 4.01 -1.16 3.53
CA THR A 160 2.85 -0.85 2.68
C THR A 160 2.33 0.56 2.99
N VAL A 161 1.50 1.12 2.12
CA VAL A 161 0.94 2.47 2.35
C VAL A 161 0.17 2.53 3.66
N THR A 162 -0.68 1.54 3.93
CA THR A 162 -1.46 1.46 5.17
C THR A 162 -0.56 1.36 6.41
N GLU A 163 0.46 0.52 6.37
CA GLU A 163 1.44 0.39 7.47
C GLU A 163 2.19 1.69 7.71
N PHE A 164 2.56 2.39 6.61
CA PHE A 164 3.22 3.69 6.71
C PHE A 164 2.32 4.74 7.38
N LEU A 165 1.05 4.83 6.96
CA LEU A 165 0.09 5.80 7.52
C LEU A 165 -0.21 5.50 9.00
N ILE A 166 -0.36 4.23 9.38
CA ILE A 166 -0.55 3.82 10.78
C ILE A 166 0.68 4.21 11.61
N LEU A 167 1.88 3.88 11.14
CA LEU A 167 3.11 4.23 11.85
C LEU A 167 3.29 5.74 11.97
N GLN A 168 3.02 6.49 10.90
CA GLN A 168 3.06 7.95 10.89
C GLN A 168 2.08 8.53 11.92
N ALA A 169 0.85 8.01 11.96
CA ALA A 169 -0.16 8.46 12.93
C ALA A 169 0.31 8.23 14.39
N LEU A 170 0.95 7.11 14.66
CA LEU A 170 1.51 6.80 15.98
C LEU A 170 2.73 7.66 16.32
N ALA A 171 3.68 7.79 15.38
CA ALA A 171 4.95 8.48 15.60
C ALA A 171 4.84 10.01 15.55
N THR A 172 3.74 10.56 15.01
CA THR A 172 3.51 12.02 15.01
C THR A 172 3.43 12.58 16.44
N ARG A 173 2.85 11.81 17.38
CA ARG A 173 2.76 12.19 18.80
C ARG A 173 3.16 11.00 19.67
N PRO A 174 4.47 10.79 19.89
CA PRO A 174 4.95 9.74 20.78
C PRO A 174 4.31 9.86 22.18
N GLY A 175 4.14 8.75 22.88
CA GLY A 175 3.50 8.69 24.19
C GLY A 175 1.97 8.76 24.16
N VAL A 176 1.36 9.33 23.11
CA VAL A 176 -0.08 9.47 22.99
C VAL A 176 -0.70 8.18 22.46
N VAL A 177 -1.68 7.66 23.21
CA VAL A 177 -2.44 6.47 22.80
C VAL A 177 -3.44 6.82 21.71
N LYS A 178 -3.41 6.06 20.62
CA LYS A 178 -4.41 6.10 19.55
C LYS A 178 -5.33 4.88 19.62
N SER A 179 -6.63 5.12 19.61
CA SER A 179 -7.61 4.03 19.52
C SER A 179 -7.52 3.34 18.16
N ARG A 180 -8.06 2.12 18.06
CA ARG A 180 -8.17 1.42 16.77
C ARG A 180 -8.91 2.25 15.73
N ASN A 181 -10.04 2.84 16.11
CA ASN A 181 -10.80 3.70 15.21
C ASN A 181 -9.98 4.90 14.72
N ALA A 182 -9.27 5.61 15.61
CA ALA A 182 -8.42 6.73 15.20
C ALA A 182 -7.27 6.33 14.28
N LEU A 183 -6.75 5.09 14.39
CA LEU A 183 -5.77 4.55 13.45
C LEU A 183 -6.41 4.13 12.13
N MET A 184 -7.64 3.63 12.17
CA MET A 184 -8.44 3.36 10.97
C MET A 184 -8.68 4.65 10.18
N ASP A 185 -9.17 5.71 10.82
CA ASP A 185 -9.41 7.01 10.19
C ASP A 185 -8.13 7.61 9.60
N SER A 186 -6.98 7.32 10.22
CA SER A 186 -5.67 7.78 9.70
C SER A 186 -5.18 6.98 8.49
N ALA A 187 -5.59 5.71 8.34
CA ALA A 187 -5.10 4.77 7.34
C ALA A 187 -6.09 4.54 6.20
N TYR A 188 -7.36 4.81 6.44
CA TYR A 188 -8.48 4.61 5.52
C TYR A 188 -9.33 5.87 5.47
N ASP A 189 -10.03 6.09 4.37
CA ASP A 189 -10.96 7.23 4.23
C ASP A 189 -12.30 6.90 4.92
N ASP A 190 -13.03 7.91 5.39
CA ASP A 190 -14.29 7.81 6.19
C ASP A 190 -15.39 6.92 5.57
N GLN A 191 -15.26 6.54 4.29
CA GLN A 191 -16.24 5.71 3.58
C GLN A 191 -15.94 4.21 3.59
N VAL A 192 -14.84 3.78 4.18
CA VAL A 192 -14.44 2.36 4.18
C VAL A 192 -14.74 1.74 5.54
N TYR A 193 -15.81 0.95 5.60
CA TYR A 193 -16.13 0.16 6.80
C TYR A 193 -15.15 -1.03 6.87
N VAL A 194 -14.09 -0.88 7.64
CA VAL A 194 -13.10 -1.95 7.89
C VAL A 194 -13.22 -2.37 9.35
N ASP A 195 -13.17 -3.68 9.61
CA ASP A 195 -13.19 -4.23 10.97
C ASP A 195 -11.96 -3.70 11.75
N ASP A 196 -12.14 -3.26 12.98
CA ASP A 196 -11.10 -2.74 13.86
C ASP A 196 -9.98 -3.76 14.16
N ARG A 197 -10.26 -5.07 14.02
CA ARG A 197 -9.26 -6.16 14.07
C ARG A 197 -8.21 -6.06 12.97
N THR A 198 -8.49 -5.36 11.89
CA THR A 198 -7.53 -5.14 10.78
C THR A 198 -6.32 -4.33 11.27
N ILE A 199 -6.51 -3.38 12.18
CA ILE A 199 -5.41 -2.62 12.78
C ILE A 199 -4.46 -3.53 13.55
N ASP A 200 -4.98 -4.49 14.30
CA ASP A 200 -4.13 -5.44 15.07
C ASP A 200 -3.20 -6.24 14.12
N SER A 201 -3.71 -6.61 12.95
CA SER A 201 -2.92 -7.30 11.92
C SER A 201 -1.84 -6.41 11.33
N HIS A 202 -2.13 -5.13 11.04
CA HIS A 202 -1.12 -4.17 10.57
C HIS A 202 -0.05 -3.90 11.63
N ILE A 203 -0.43 -3.73 12.89
CA ILE A 203 0.53 -3.56 14.00
C ILE A 203 1.43 -4.79 14.15
N LYS A 204 0.87 -6.00 14.05
CA LYS A 204 1.66 -7.23 14.08
C LYS A 204 2.69 -7.28 12.95
N ARG A 205 2.31 -6.89 11.73
CA ARG A 205 3.22 -6.84 10.57
C ARG A 205 4.28 -5.75 10.74
N LEU A 206 3.90 -4.56 11.17
CA LEU A 206 4.84 -3.48 11.49
C LEU A 206 5.92 -3.96 12.45
N ARG A 207 5.53 -4.51 13.60
CA ARG A 207 6.48 -5.06 14.59
C ARG A 207 7.39 -6.11 13.97
N LYS A 208 6.86 -7.01 13.14
CA LYS A 208 7.65 -8.04 12.47
C LYS A 208 8.67 -7.45 11.50
N LYS A 209 8.30 -6.42 10.72
CA LYS A 209 9.20 -5.76 9.77
C LYS A 209 10.32 -5.00 10.47
N PHE A 210 9.99 -4.29 11.56
CA PHE A 210 11.00 -3.61 12.37
C PHE A 210 11.93 -4.58 13.09
N LYS A 211 11.39 -5.69 13.63
CA LYS A 211 12.21 -6.74 14.26
C LYS A 211 13.12 -7.46 13.26
N ALA A 212 12.80 -7.48 11.99
CA ALA A 212 13.72 -8.00 10.97
C ALA A 212 14.93 -7.08 10.71
N ALA A 213 14.80 -5.78 11.01
CA ALA A 213 15.89 -4.80 10.95
C ALA A 213 16.61 -4.65 12.30
N ASP A 214 15.91 -4.88 13.41
CA ASP A 214 16.42 -4.72 14.78
C ASP A 214 15.62 -5.62 15.73
N ASP A 215 16.22 -6.71 16.18
CA ASP A 215 15.57 -7.70 17.06
C ASP A 215 15.03 -7.10 18.37
N ASP A 216 15.68 -6.02 18.86
CA ASP A 216 15.31 -5.31 20.08
C ASP A 216 14.19 -4.26 19.87
N PHE A 217 13.62 -4.15 18.67
CA PHE A 217 12.57 -3.19 18.39
C PHE A 217 11.32 -3.43 19.25
N ASP A 218 10.96 -2.46 20.09
CA ASP A 218 9.80 -2.51 20.99
C ASP A 218 9.01 -1.19 21.08
N MET A 219 9.23 -0.27 20.12
CA MET A 219 8.69 1.09 20.15
C MET A 219 7.18 1.19 19.97
N ILE A 220 6.53 0.17 19.42
CA ILE A 220 5.06 0.15 19.28
C ILE A 220 4.48 -0.66 20.43
N GLU A 221 3.81 0.03 21.36
CA GLU A 221 3.22 -0.59 22.56
C GLU A 221 1.71 -0.80 22.40
N THR A 222 1.20 -1.91 22.98
CA THR A 222 -0.23 -2.20 23.05
C THR A 222 -0.76 -1.80 24.41
N LEU A 223 -1.80 -0.97 24.46
CA LEU A 223 -2.58 -0.72 25.68
C LEU A 223 -3.89 -1.50 25.55
N TYR A 224 -3.97 -2.60 26.27
CA TYR A 224 -5.11 -3.51 26.21
C TYR A 224 -6.43 -2.77 26.50
N GLY A 225 -7.43 -2.99 25.64
CA GLY A 225 -8.72 -2.34 25.71
C GLY A 225 -8.77 -0.88 25.24
N VAL A 226 -7.62 -0.24 24.97
CA VAL A 226 -7.53 1.17 24.59
C VAL A 226 -7.02 1.35 23.15
N GLY A 227 -5.84 0.81 22.82
CA GLY A 227 -5.23 0.99 21.50
C GLY A 227 -3.72 0.80 21.50
N TYR A 228 -3.05 1.65 20.73
CA TYR A 228 -1.61 1.58 20.49
C TYR A 228 -0.94 2.93 20.67
N ARG A 229 0.34 2.93 21.01
CA ARG A 229 1.17 4.14 21.01
C ARG A 229 2.58 3.83 20.50
N PHE A 230 3.24 4.85 19.98
CA PHE A 230 4.68 4.86 19.78
C PHE A 230 5.31 5.37 21.08
N LYS A 231 6.29 4.68 21.62
CA LYS A 231 6.98 5.09 22.86
C LYS A 231 7.70 6.42 22.65
N GLU A 232 7.83 7.19 23.71
CA GLU A 232 8.77 8.31 23.76
C GLU A 232 10.20 7.77 23.77
N ALA A 233 11.10 8.40 22.99
CA ALA A 233 12.51 8.03 22.91
C ALA A 233 13.28 8.70 24.05
#